data_f985638902a92125dbf13947c180ca92
#
_entry.id   f985638902a92125dbf13947c180ca92
#
_cell.length_a   1.000
_cell.length_b   1.000
_cell.length_c   1.000
_cell.angle_alpha   90.00
_cell.angle_beta   90.00
_cell.angle_gamma   90.00
#
_symmetry.space_group_name_H-M   'P 1'
#
loop_
_entity.id
_entity.type
_entity.pdbx_description
1 polymer ?
#
loop_
_entity_poly.entity_id
_entity_poly.type
_entity_poly.pdbx_seq_one_letter_code
_entity_poly.pdbx_strand_id
1 'polypeptide(L)'
;KYDLKYLEDPKKSFGEVEQINTIVRKGFKEDLPNAYTIVDRFYWEPKDMEEVMVDSQTSSFTEAANKWVEKNADVVATFTADVEKGNGEKIKVMSTPWETEDASSHVLQAILQQHGFEVELTPGDPAIMFQAIATGEGDVSAAPWLPVTHQSFYEKHKDDIVDLGEN
;
A
#
# COMPACT_ATOMS: atom_id res chain seq x y z
N LYS A 1 27.13 4.52 2.64
CA LYS A 1 26.29 4.80 3.82
C LYS A 1 26.74 6.16 4.36
N TYR A 2 25.83 7.13 4.44
CA TYR A 2 26.15 8.48 4.91
C TYR A 2 25.86 8.57 6.40
N ASP A 3 26.69 9.31 7.15
CA ASP A 3 26.44 9.63 8.55
C ASP A 3 25.60 10.90 8.62
N LEU A 4 24.27 10.71 8.58
CA LEU A 4 23.28 11.79 8.57
C LEU A 4 22.60 11.86 9.93
N LYS A 5 22.18 13.08 10.31
CA LYS A 5 21.40 13.33 11.51
C LYS A 5 20.13 14.07 11.14
N TYR A 6 18.99 13.55 11.58
CA TYR A 6 17.73 14.27 11.50
C TYR A 6 17.76 15.50 12.42
N LEU A 7 17.28 16.62 11.90
CA LEU A 7 17.10 17.85 12.65
C LEU A 7 15.64 17.96 13.09
N GLU A 8 15.44 18.49 14.29
CA GLU A 8 14.09 18.80 14.77
C GLU A 8 13.54 20.02 14.03
N ASP A 9 12.25 20.00 13.70
CA ASP A 9 11.49 21.14 13.17
C ASP A 9 10.43 21.62 14.16
N PRO A 10 10.84 22.33 15.26
CA PRO A 10 9.95 22.74 16.31
C PRO A 10 8.93 23.80 15.85
N LYS A 11 9.11 24.39 14.69
CA LYS A 11 8.21 25.39 14.11
C LYS A 11 7.27 24.80 13.06
N LYS A 12 7.37 23.48 12.78
CA LYS A 12 6.64 22.81 11.69
C LYS A 12 6.77 23.53 10.35
N SER A 13 8.00 23.99 10.04
CA SER A 13 8.32 24.77 8.83
C SER A 13 8.16 23.93 7.56
N PHE A 14 8.22 22.61 7.68
CA PHE A 14 8.03 21.65 6.59
C PHE A 14 6.58 21.13 6.47
N GLY A 15 5.64 21.66 7.29
CA GLY A 15 4.23 21.28 7.25
C GLY A 15 3.86 20.19 8.26
N GLU A 16 2.74 19.52 8.01
CA GLU A 16 2.28 18.39 8.81
C GLU A 16 3.07 17.12 8.46
N VAL A 17 3.05 16.16 9.39
CA VAL A 17 3.61 14.83 9.12
C VAL A 17 2.80 14.18 8.01
N GLU A 18 3.49 13.67 7.02
CA GLU A 18 2.90 12.99 5.89
C GLU A 18 3.05 11.48 6.07
N GLN A 19 2.04 10.74 5.69
CA GLN A 19 1.97 9.29 5.83
C GLN A 19 1.59 8.67 4.48
N ILE A 20 1.95 7.40 4.29
CA ILE A 20 1.43 6.63 3.17
C ILE A 20 0.11 6.02 3.62
N ASN A 21 -0.97 6.29 2.88
CA ASN A 21 -2.29 5.77 3.17
C ASN A 21 -2.64 4.63 2.21
N THR A 22 -3.56 3.80 2.65
CA THR A 22 -4.25 2.84 1.79
C THR A 22 -5.60 3.42 1.39
N ILE A 23 -5.87 3.46 0.09
CA ILE A 23 -7.19 3.82 -0.45
C ILE A 23 -7.78 2.67 -1.25
N VAL A 24 -9.11 2.55 -1.23
CA VAL A 24 -9.86 1.56 -2.00
C VAL A 24 -11.02 2.21 -2.74
N ARG A 25 -11.49 1.56 -3.83
CA ARG A 25 -12.71 2.00 -4.51
C ARG A 25 -13.94 1.81 -3.65
N LYS A 26 -14.98 2.57 -3.91
CA LYS A 26 -16.31 2.31 -3.34
C LYS A 26 -16.82 0.93 -3.75
N GLY A 27 -17.51 0.25 -2.85
CA GLY A 27 -18.03 -1.10 -3.07
C GLY A 27 -17.00 -2.23 -2.92
N PHE A 28 -15.70 -1.93 -2.72
CA PHE A 28 -14.68 -2.97 -2.57
C PHE A 28 -14.94 -3.89 -1.37
N LYS A 29 -15.43 -3.32 -0.26
CA LYS A 29 -15.79 -4.08 0.95
C LYS A 29 -16.94 -5.05 0.71
N GLU A 30 -17.94 -4.62 -0.06
CA GLU A 30 -19.13 -5.42 -0.39
C GLU A 30 -18.79 -6.53 -1.38
N ASP A 31 -17.94 -6.23 -2.37
CA ASP A 31 -17.57 -7.16 -3.43
C ASP A 31 -16.56 -8.21 -2.96
N LEU A 32 -15.56 -7.81 -2.17
CA LEU A 32 -14.43 -8.63 -1.72
C LEU A 32 -14.14 -8.44 -0.23
N PRO A 33 -15.07 -8.81 0.67
CA PRO A 33 -14.98 -8.51 2.11
C PRO A 33 -13.73 -9.11 2.79
N ASN A 34 -13.29 -10.28 2.34
CA ASN A 34 -12.09 -10.93 2.89
C ASN A 34 -10.81 -10.18 2.47
N ALA A 35 -10.70 -9.79 1.19
CA ALA A 35 -9.61 -8.96 0.71
C ALA A 35 -9.60 -7.58 1.38
N TYR A 36 -10.79 -6.94 1.49
CA TYR A 36 -10.94 -5.68 2.20
C TYR A 36 -10.39 -5.76 3.63
N THR A 37 -10.72 -6.83 4.36
CA THR A 37 -10.26 -6.99 5.75
C THR A 37 -8.74 -7.06 5.86
N ILE A 38 -8.08 -7.73 4.93
CA ILE A 38 -6.61 -7.79 4.88
C ILE A 38 -6.01 -6.42 4.57
N VAL A 39 -6.57 -5.75 3.56
CA VAL A 39 -6.13 -4.41 3.12
C VAL A 39 -6.33 -3.36 4.21
N ASP A 40 -7.46 -3.40 4.92
CA ASP A 40 -7.80 -2.49 6.03
C ASP A 40 -6.90 -2.68 7.27
N ARG A 41 -6.34 -3.88 7.43
CA ARG A 41 -5.42 -4.21 8.52
C ARG A 41 -3.95 -4.07 8.15
N PHE A 42 -3.65 -3.88 6.86
CA PHE A 42 -2.28 -3.78 6.41
C PHE A 42 -1.62 -2.54 7.00
N TYR A 43 -0.62 -2.77 7.80
CA TYR A 43 0.22 -1.76 8.43
C TYR A 43 1.63 -2.31 8.64
N TRP A 44 2.64 -1.51 8.37
CA TRP A 44 4.02 -1.86 8.64
C TRP A 44 4.87 -0.65 9.06
N GLU A 45 5.95 -0.91 9.74
CA GLU A 45 6.83 0.15 10.22
C GLU A 45 7.75 0.66 9.11
N PRO A 46 8.17 1.92 9.14
CA PRO A 46 9.13 2.47 8.17
C PRO A 46 10.40 1.63 8.00
N LYS A 47 10.89 1.00 9.08
CA LYS A 47 12.05 0.08 9.04
C LYS A 47 11.82 -1.15 8.17
N ASP A 48 10.58 -1.64 8.10
CA ASP A 48 10.20 -2.81 7.31
C ASP A 48 10.19 -2.45 5.82
N MET A 49 9.66 -1.27 5.50
CA MET A 49 9.73 -0.69 4.15
C MET A 49 11.18 -0.47 3.70
N GLU A 50 12.02 0.12 4.57
CA GLU A 50 13.45 0.31 4.29
C GLU A 50 14.16 -1.04 4.03
N GLU A 51 13.82 -2.10 4.76
CA GLU A 51 14.38 -3.44 4.54
C GLU A 51 14.05 -3.94 3.14
N VAL A 52 12.78 -3.84 2.71
CA VAL A 52 12.35 -4.27 1.37
C VAL A 52 13.02 -3.44 0.27
N MET A 53 13.12 -2.12 0.44
CA MET A 53 13.80 -1.23 -0.50
C MET A 53 15.30 -1.55 -0.63
N VAL A 54 15.98 -1.87 0.48
CA VAL A 54 17.41 -2.26 0.46
C VAL A 54 17.59 -3.62 -0.23
N ASP A 55 16.75 -4.60 0.10
CA ASP A 55 16.81 -5.93 -0.50
C ASP A 55 16.52 -5.88 -2.02
N SER A 56 15.61 -5.01 -2.46
CA SER A 56 15.28 -4.85 -3.88
C SER A 56 16.45 -4.31 -4.74
N GLN A 57 17.44 -3.64 -4.13
CA GLN A 57 18.63 -3.15 -4.85
C GLN A 57 19.51 -4.28 -5.42
N THR A 58 19.42 -5.48 -4.86
CA THR A 58 20.18 -6.66 -5.29
C THR A 58 19.29 -7.79 -5.82
N SER A 59 17.99 -7.59 -5.82
CA SER A 59 16.96 -8.50 -6.33
C SER A 59 15.87 -7.72 -7.06
N SER A 60 14.63 -8.18 -7.00
CA SER A 60 13.45 -7.42 -7.44
C SER A 60 12.57 -7.05 -6.25
N PHE A 61 11.68 -6.05 -6.39
CA PHE A 61 10.68 -5.77 -5.36
C PHE A 61 9.79 -6.98 -5.07
N THR A 62 9.45 -7.78 -6.09
CA THR A 62 8.69 -9.03 -5.89
C THR A 62 9.44 -10.02 -5.00
N GLU A 63 10.74 -10.24 -5.24
CA GLU A 63 11.54 -11.15 -4.42
C GLU A 63 11.76 -10.62 -3.00
N ALA A 64 12.06 -9.32 -2.88
CA ALA A 64 12.24 -8.66 -1.58
C ALA A 64 10.96 -8.70 -0.74
N ALA A 65 9.80 -8.44 -1.36
CA ALA A 65 8.50 -8.50 -0.71
C ALA A 65 8.15 -9.92 -0.23
N ASN A 66 8.33 -10.94 -1.07
CA ASN A 66 8.10 -12.33 -0.68
C ASN A 66 9.01 -12.75 0.49
N LYS A 67 10.28 -12.37 0.44
CA LYS A 67 11.24 -12.63 1.53
C LYS A 67 10.80 -11.96 2.84
N TRP A 68 10.33 -10.71 2.77
CA TRP A 68 9.83 -10.01 3.95
C TRP A 68 8.59 -10.69 4.53
N VAL A 69 7.62 -11.07 3.68
CA VAL A 69 6.39 -11.77 4.07
C VAL A 69 6.71 -13.12 4.76
N GLU A 70 7.65 -13.90 4.21
CA GLU A 70 8.09 -15.16 4.81
C GLU A 70 8.77 -14.95 6.17
N LYS A 71 9.65 -13.94 6.26
CA LYS A 71 10.39 -13.61 7.48
C LYS A 71 9.48 -13.09 8.60
N ASN A 72 8.42 -12.35 8.25
CA ASN A 72 7.51 -11.71 9.18
C ASN A 72 6.12 -12.37 9.20
N ALA A 73 6.09 -13.69 9.12
CA ALA A 73 4.83 -14.48 9.04
C ALA A 73 3.89 -14.25 10.23
N ASP A 74 4.42 -13.92 11.41
CA ASP A 74 3.65 -13.57 12.60
C ASP A 74 2.95 -12.21 12.45
N VAL A 75 3.60 -11.22 11.85
CA VAL A 75 2.98 -9.93 11.52
C VAL A 75 1.91 -10.12 10.45
N VAL A 76 2.22 -10.84 9.38
CA VAL A 76 1.26 -11.15 8.30
C VAL A 76 0.04 -11.90 8.83
N ALA A 77 0.23 -12.79 9.81
CA ALA A 77 -0.88 -13.49 10.45
C ALA A 77 -1.86 -12.55 11.17
N THR A 78 -1.43 -11.38 11.63
CA THR A 78 -2.33 -10.38 12.22
C THR A 78 -3.28 -9.76 11.20
N PHE A 79 -2.84 -9.60 9.95
CA PHE A 79 -3.68 -9.07 8.87
C PHE A 79 -4.70 -10.09 8.37
N THR A 80 -4.31 -11.37 8.38
CA THR A 80 -5.09 -12.48 7.83
C THR A 80 -5.86 -13.29 8.86
N ALA A 81 -5.78 -12.93 10.15
CA ALA A 81 -6.47 -13.63 11.24
C ALA A 81 -7.99 -13.67 11.02
N ASP A 82 -8.57 -14.87 11.11
CA ASP A 82 -10.02 -15.11 10.94
C ASP A 82 -10.58 -14.65 9.58
N VAL A 83 -9.73 -14.50 8.57
CA VAL A 83 -10.12 -14.18 7.20
C VAL A 83 -10.12 -15.47 6.38
N GLU A 84 -11.22 -15.73 5.68
CA GLU A 84 -11.28 -16.87 4.75
C GLU A 84 -10.37 -16.63 3.54
N LYS A 85 -9.70 -17.70 3.10
CA LYS A 85 -8.83 -17.62 1.92
C LYS A 85 -9.65 -17.29 0.68
N GLY A 86 -9.05 -16.48 -0.19
CA GLY A 86 -9.55 -16.28 -1.52
C GLY A 86 -9.51 -17.58 -2.35
N ASN A 87 -10.30 -17.59 -3.40
CA ASN A 87 -10.40 -18.71 -4.35
C ASN A 87 -10.07 -18.22 -5.77
N GLY A 88 -9.03 -17.37 -5.89
CA GLY A 88 -8.59 -16.80 -7.16
C GLY A 88 -9.37 -15.56 -7.61
N GLU A 89 -10.10 -14.91 -6.70
CA GLU A 89 -10.73 -13.62 -7.01
C GLU A 89 -9.65 -12.60 -7.37
N LYS A 90 -9.94 -11.81 -8.42
CA LYS A 90 -8.99 -10.84 -8.96
C LYS A 90 -9.05 -9.52 -8.20
N ILE A 91 -7.86 -8.99 -7.90
CA ILE A 91 -7.67 -7.69 -7.26
C ILE A 91 -6.67 -6.89 -8.09
N LYS A 92 -7.03 -5.67 -8.45
CA LYS A 92 -6.14 -4.74 -9.14
C LYS A 92 -5.56 -3.73 -8.14
N VAL A 93 -4.26 -3.85 -7.89
CA VAL A 93 -3.50 -2.91 -7.07
C VAL A 93 -2.89 -1.85 -7.98
N MET A 94 -3.25 -0.60 -7.74
CA MET A 94 -2.67 0.56 -8.43
C MET A 94 -1.49 1.09 -7.62
N SER A 95 -0.35 1.31 -8.27
CA SER A 95 0.87 1.83 -7.65
C SER A 95 1.43 3.03 -8.42
N THR A 96 2.38 3.74 -7.82
CA THR A 96 3.22 4.72 -8.52
C THR A 96 4.66 4.21 -8.57
N PRO A 97 5.47 4.58 -9.58
CA PRO A 97 6.80 4.00 -9.77
C PRO A 97 7.86 4.69 -8.90
N TRP A 98 7.62 4.78 -7.60
CA TRP A 98 8.58 5.25 -6.60
C TRP A 98 8.94 4.10 -5.67
N GLU A 99 10.16 4.09 -5.15
CA GLU A 99 10.67 2.94 -4.37
C GLU A 99 9.82 2.60 -3.13
N THR A 100 9.29 3.61 -2.45
CA THR A 100 8.43 3.43 -1.26
C THR A 100 7.09 2.79 -1.62
N GLU A 101 6.47 3.27 -2.70
CA GLU A 101 5.18 2.76 -3.18
C GLU A 101 5.32 1.38 -3.83
N ASP A 102 6.43 1.14 -4.55
CA ASP A 102 6.74 -0.19 -5.07
C ASP A 102 6.93 -1.19 -3.93
N ALA A 103 7.62 -0.80 -2.84
CA ALA A 103 7.79 -1.66 -1.67
C ALA A 103 6.44 -2.01 -1.05
N SER A 104 5.60 -1.01 -0.71
CA SER A 104 4.27 -1.24 -0.10
C SER A 104 3.36 -2.07 -1.00
N SER A 105 3.31 -1.73 -2.30
CA SER A 105 2.42 -2.41 -3.25
C SER A 105 2.81 -3.86 -3.47
N HIS A 106 4.11 -4.18 -3.56
CA HIS A 106 4.58 -5.57 -3.74
C HIS A 106 4.40 -6.40 -2.46
N VAL A 107 4.56 -5.80 -1.27
CA VAL A 107 4.29 -6.52 -0.01
C VAL A 107 2.80 -6.80 0.13
N LEU A 108 1.93 -5.82 -0.12
CA LEU A 108 0.49 -6.04 -0.13
C LEU A 108 0.08 -7.10 -1.16
N GLN A 109 0.64 -7.06 -2.39
CA GLN A 109 0.43 -8.07 -3.40
C GLN A 109 0.83 -9.46 -2.89
N ALA A 110 2.00 -9.62 -2.30
CA ALA A 110 2.49 -10.90 -1.80
C ALA A 110 1.59 -11.48 -0.69
N ILE A 111 1.13 -10.63 0.25
CA ILE A 111 0.20 -11.03 1.31
C ILE A 111 -1.12 -11.53 0.73
N LEU A 112 -1.73 -10.79 -0.17
CA LEU A 112 -3.00 -11.15 -0.80
C LEU A 112 -2.88 -12.43 -1.64
N GLN A 113 -1.79 -12.57 -2.42
CA GLN A 113 -1.52 -13.79 -3.21
C GLN A 113 -1.33 -15.02 -2.31
N GLN A 114 -0.58 -14.89 -1.21
CA GLN A 114 -0.39 -15.98 -0.25
C GLN A 114 -1.72 -16.37 0.43
N HIS A 115 -2.65 -15.43 0.52
CA HIS A 115 -4.00 -15.67 1.05
C HIS A 115 -5.01 -16.16 0.00
N GLY A 116 -4.59 -16.43 -1.24
CA GLY A 116 -5.37 -17.08 -2.27
C GLY A 116 -6.07 -16.17 -3.28
N PHE A 117 -5.73 -14.88 -3.33
CA PHE A 117 -6.23 -13.95 -4.34
C PHE A 117 -5.30 -13.90 -5.57
N GLU A 118 -5.86 -13.60 -6.75
CA GLU A 118 -5.09 -13.26 -7.96
C GLU A 118 -4.90 -11.75 -8.00
N VAL A 119 -3.65 -11.28 -7.89
CA VAL A 119 -3.36 -9.84 -7.78
C VAL A 119 -2.57 -9.34 -8.98
N GLU A 120 -3.18 -8.36 -9.68
CA GLU A 120 -2.53 -7.60 -10.74
C GLU A 120 -2.02 -6.28 -10.18
N LEU A 121 -0.71 -6.02 -10.30
CA LEU A 121 -0.10 -4.76 -9.93
C LEU A 121 0.08 -3.89 -11.17
N THR A 122 -0.52 -2.70 -11.16
CA THR A 122 -0.50 -1.76 -12.29
C THR A 122 0.14 -0.44 -11.86
N PRO A 123 1.36 -0.14 -12.33
CA PRO A 123 1.98 1.16 -12.06
C PRO A 123 1.37 2.27 -12.92
N GLY A 124 1.28 3.47 -12.37
CA GLY A 124 0.77 4.64 -13.06
C GLY A 124 1.16 5.94 -12.37
N ASP A 125 0.99 7.07 -13.05
CA ASP A 125 1.12 8.37 -12.39
C ASP A 125 0.06 8.55 -11.30
N PRO A 126 0.30 9.39 -10.27
CA PRO A 126 -0.68 9.63 -9.19
C PRO A 126 -2.07 10.02 -9.70
N ALA A 127 -2.16 10.85 -10.75
CA ALA A 127 -3.44 11.23 -11.33
C ALA A 127 -4.21 10.03 -11.92
N ILE A 128 -3.49 9.09 -12.56
CA ILE A 128 -4.05 7.86 -13.13
C ILE A 128 -4.46 6.91 -12.02
N MET A 129 -3.61 6.73 -11.01
CA MET A 129 -3.88 5.88 -9.86
C MET A 129 -5.16 6.31 -9.13
N PHE A 130 -5.28 7.58 -8.73
CA PHE A 130 -6.48 8.09 -8.06
C PHE A 130 -7.73 7.99 -8.94
N GLN A 131 -7.61 8.29 -10.24
CA GLN A 131 -8.73 8.14 -11.16
C GLN A 131 -9.17 6.68 -11.32
N ALA A 132 -8.24 5.73 -11.46
CA ALA A 132 -8.57 4.31 -11.60
C ALA A 132 -9.32 3.78 -10.36
N ILE A 133 -8.88 4.15 -9.15
CA ILE A 133 -9.59 3.79 -7.92
C ILE A 133 -10.99 4.43 -7.87
N ALA A 134 -11.10 5.72 -8.21
CA ALA A 134 -12.38 6.43 -8.19
C ALA A 134 -13.40 5.91 -9.21
N THR A 135 -12.94 5.41 -10.36
CA THR A 135 -13.82 4.87 -11.42
C THR A 135 -14.05 3.36 -11.30
N GLY A 136 -13.37 2.68 -10.37
CA GLY A 136 -13.48 1.22 -10.21
C GLY A 136 -12.68 0.42 -11.24
N GLU A 137 -11.78 1.07 -11.99
CA GLU A 137 -10.81 0.39 -12.87
C GLU A 137 -9.66 -0.24 -12.08
N GLY A 138 -9.37 0.28 -10.88
CA GLY A 138 -8.50 -0.27 -9.85
C GLY A 138 -9.27 -0.52 -8.56
N ASP A 139 -8.83 -1.46 -7.76
CA ASP A 139 -9.49 -1.84 -6.50
C ASP A 139 -8.87 -1.16 -5.28
N VAL A 140 -7.55 -1.12 -5.20
CA VAL A 140 -6.78 -0.66 -4.04
C VAL A 140 -5.49 0.02 -4.45
N SER A 141 -5.02 0.96 -3.63
CA SER A 141 -3.67 1.51 -3.70
C SER A 141 -3.12 1.74 -2.29
N ALA A 142 -1.89 1.29 -2.04
CA ALA A 142 -1.11 1.54 -0.82
C ALA A 142 0.01 2.57 -1.08
N ALA A 143 -0.27 3.55 -1.95
CA ALA A 143 0.72 4.51 -2.45
C ALA A 143 0.45 5.99 -2.12
N PRO A 144 -0.77 6.45 -1.77
CA PRO A 144 -1.04 7.86 -1.50
C PRO A 144 -0.23 8.44 -0.34
N TRP A 145 0.50 9.53 -0.59
CA TRP A 145 1.12 10.35 0.45
C TRP A 145 0.18 11.48 0.82
N LEU A 146 -0.37 11.42 2.04
CA LEU A 146 -1.35 12.37 2.55
C LEU A 146 -0.88 12.94 3.92
N PRO A 147 -1.24 14.18 4.24
CA PRO A 147 -2.18 15.05 3.53
C PRO A 147 -1.53 16.05 2.55
N VAL A 148 -0.26 15.94 2.17
CA VAL A 148 0.44 17.01 1.43
C VAL A 148 0.67 16.65 -0.04
N THR A 149 1.51 15.65 -0.33
CA THR A 149 2.00 15.37 -1.70
C THR A 149 0.85 15.05 -2.66
N HIS A 150 -0.09 14.22 -2.25
CA HIS A 150 -1.22 13.80 -3.10
C HIS A 150 -2.55 14.48 -2.76
N GLN A 151 -2.54 15.51 -1.90
CA GLN A 151 -3.77 16.18 -1.44
C GLN A 151 -4.70 16.65 -2.57
N SER A 152 -4.13 17.22 -3.64
CA SER A 152 -4.94 17.72 -4.76
C SER A 152 -5.68 16.62 -5.51
N PHE A 153 -5.07 15.44 -5.64
CA PHE A 153 -5.70 14.28 -6.25
C PHE A 153 -6.75 13.67 -5.32
N TYR A 154 -6.43 13.57 -4.03
CA TYR A 154 -7.37 13.10 -3.01
C TYR A 154 -8.62 13.95 -2.97
N GLU A 155 -8.50 15.29 -2.84
CA GLU A 155 -9.65 16.21 -2.80
C GLU A 155 -10.55 16.13 -4.04
N LYS A 156 -9.96 15.87 -5.20
CA LYS A 156 -10.71 15.69 -6.45
C LYS A 156 -11.56 14.43 -6.47
N HIS A 157 -11.13 13.37 -5.78
CA HIS A 157 -11.72 12.03 -5.86
C HIS A 157 -12.28 11.49 -4.55
N LYS A 158 -12.16 12.21 -3.42
CA LYS A 158 -12.53 11.75 -2.08
C LYS A 158 -13.98 11.28 -1.94
N ASP A 159 -14.88 11.81 -2.78
CA ASP A 159 -16.28 11.39 -2.78
C ASP A 159 -16.51 10.04 -3.48
N ASP A 160 -15.51 9.50 -4.19
CA ASP A 160 -15.59 8.27 -4.98
C ASP A 160 -14.62 7.17 -4.50
N ILE A 161 -13.80 7.46 -3.48
CA ILE A 161 -12.86 6.53 -2.87
C ILE A 161 -13.13 6.37 -1.37
N VAL A 162 -12.52 5.36 -0.75
CA VAL A 162 -12.51 5.18 0.70
C VAL A 162 -11.05 5.20 1.15
N ASP A 163 -10.72 6.10 2.07
CA ASP A 163 -9.41 6.18 2.72
C ASP A 163 -9.45 5.31 3.98
N LEU A 164 -8.55 4.32 4.06
CA LEU A 164 -8.41 3.40 5.19
C LEU A 164 -7.39 3.88 6.21
N GLY A 165 -6.68 4.98 5.92
CA GLY A 165 -5.65 5.53 6.78
C GLY A 165 -4.25 5.03 6.44
N GLU A 166 -3.33 5.27 7.38
CA GLU A 166 -1.91 4.90 7.29
C GLU A 166 -1.71 3.39 7.16
N ASN A 167 -0.74 3.02 6.31
CA ASN A 167 -0.31 1.64 6.15
C ASN A 167 1.14 1.39 6.57
#